data_698f795d64bc1b923c782002cbd8dc15
#
_entry.id   698f795d64bc1b923c782002cbd8dc15
#
_cell.length_a   1.000
_cell.length_b   1.000
_cell.length_c   1.000
_cell.angle_alpha   90.00
_cell.angle_beta   90.00
_cell.angle_gamma   90.00
#
_symmetry.space_group_name_H-M   'P 1'
#
loop_
_entity.id
_entity.type
_entity.pdbx_description
1 polymer ?
#
loop_
_entity_poly.entity_id
_entity_poly.type
_entity_poly.pdbx_seq_one_letter_code
_entity_poly.pdbx_strand_id
1 'polypeptide(L)'
;MRFLALAAAVVGLWVVASPAGASSQRPAASLSSLEQGVLADINTLRSQHGLAPLRVSVSLSAAARQHSSEMAVRGYFSHNSANGASFDKRIARYYPIGDRHYWSVGENLLWSSPDVNAGGALEMWWNSPEHRKNMLTARWREIGLSAVHVASAPGTYGGREVTIVTTDFGVRH
;
A
#
# COMPACT_ATOMS: atom_id res chain seq x y z
N MET A 1 76.39 -27.61 33.80
CA MET A 1 75.54 -26.52 34.21
C MET A 1 74.50 -26.31 33.09
N ARG A 2 73.26 -26.71 33.33
CA ARG A 2 72.18 -26.58 32.31
C ARG A 2 71.29 -25.39 32.71
N PHE A 3 71.21 -24.40 31.86
CA PHE A 3 70.31 -23.27 32.04
C PHE A 3 68.91 -23.62 31.39
N LEU A 4 67.90 -23.69 32.21
CA LEU A 4 66.52 -23.74 31.74
C LEU A 4 66.05 -22.30 31.43
N ALA A 5 65.63 -22.06 30.20
CA ALA A 5 64.89 -20.83 29.80
C ALA A 5 63.43 -21.05 29.97
N LEU A 6 62.75 -20.26 30.84
CA LEU A 6 61.29 -20.17 30.96
C LEU A 6 60.76 -19.29 29.83
N ALA A 7 59.90 -19.85 28.98
CA ALA A 7 59.16 -19.09 28.02
C ALA A 7 57.82 -18.68 28.65
N ALA A 8 57.54 -17.38 28.81
CA ALA A 8 56.28 -16.83 29.25
C ALA A 8 55.34 -16.70 28.05
N ALA A 9 54.23 -17.46 28.03
CA ALA A 9 53.17 -17.33 27.03
C ALA A 9 52.26 -16.18 27.40
N VAL A 10 52.21 -15.12 26.59
CA VAL A 10 51.26 -14.03 26.67
C VAL A 10 49.99 -14.45 25.91
N VAL A 11 48.89 -14.74 26.64
CA VAL A 11 47.60 -15.01 26.06
C VAL A 11 46.91 -13.65 25.78
N GLY A 12 46.95 -13.22 24.54
CA GLY A 12 46.19 -12.04 24.07
C GLY A 12 44.71 -12.34 24.01
N LEU A 13 43.92 -11.69 24.86
CA LEU A 13 42.43 -11.73 24.78
C LEU A 13 41.99 -10.87 23.61
N TRP A 14 41.54 -11.49 22.51
CA TRP A 14 40.87 -10.78 21.41
C TRP A 14 39.41 -10.58 21.78
N VAL A 15 39.03 -9.33 22.12
CA VAL A 15 37.63 -8.92 22.24
C VAL A 15 37.08 -8.72 20.84
N VAL A 16 36.29 -9.70 20.36
CA VAL A 16 35.56 -9.56 19.10
C VAL A 16 34.36 -8.67 19.39
N ALA A 17 34.44 -7.40 18.99
CA ALA A 17 33.31 -6.51 19.00
C ALA A 17 32.33 -6.98 17.92
N SER A 18 31.19 -7.53 18.33
CA SER A 18 30.07 -7.83 17.42
C SER A 18 29.55 -6.53 16.80
N PRO A 19 29.43 -6.43 15.47
CA PRO A 19 28.80 -5.25 14.86
C PRO A 19 27.35 -5.17 15.33
N ALA A 20 26.99 -4.04 15.95
CA ALA A 20 25.62 -3.71 16.28
C ALA A 20 24.75 -3.87 15.01
N GLY A 21 23.74 -4.73 15.09
CA GLY A 21 22.85 -5.01 13.99
C GLY A 21 22.26 -3.73 13.44
N ALA A 22 22.64 -3.37 12.22
CA ALA A 22 21.94 -2.34 11.47
C ALA A 22 20.50 -2.81 11.31
N SER A 23 19.59 -2.15 12.01
CA SER A 23 18.15 -2.28 11.79
C SER A 23 17.90 -1.97 10.31
N SER A 24 17.68 -2.99 9.49
CA SER A 24 17.26 -2.80 8.11
C SER A 24 15.85 -2.21 8.13
N GLN A 25 15.76 -0.89 8.18
CA GLN A 25 14.53 -0.20 7.85
C GLN A 25 14.19 -0.64 6.41
N ARG A 26 13.15 -1.49 6.26
CA ARG A 26 12.55 -1.75 4.96
C ARG A 26 12.23 -0.38 4.35
N PRO A 27 12.76 -0.04 3.16
CA PRO A 27 12.37 1.20 2.50
C PRO A 27 10.85 1.20 2.38
N ALA A 28 10.22 2.33 2.74
CA ALA A 28 8.81 2.53 2.44
C ALA A 28 8.63 2.21 0.95
N ALA A 29 7.77 1.22 0.63
CA ALA A 29 7.60 0.78 -0.74
C ALA A 29 7.27 1.99 -1.60
N SER A 30 8.15 2.34 -2.54
CA SER A 30 7.90 3.44 -3.46
C SER A 30 6.68 3.08 -4.32
N LEU A 31 5.83 4.07 -4.60
CA LEU A 31 4.71 3.89 -5.52
C LEU A 31 5.24 3.50 -6.91
N SER A 32 4.55 2.58 -7.60
CA SER A 32 4.78 2.30 -9.01
C SER A 32 4.44 3.51 -9.88
N SER A 33 4.85 3.52 -11.14
CA SER A 33 4.53 4.61 -12.07
C SER A 33 3.01 4.81 -12.24
N LEU A 34 2.24 3.73 -12.29
CA LEU A 34 0.77 3.80 -12.36
C LEU A 34 0.18 4.41 -11.08
N GLU A 35 0.61 3.97 -9.91
CA GLU A 35 0.14 4.51 -8.64
C GLU A 35 0.49 5.99 -8.47
N GLN A 36 1.69 6.41 -8.91
CA GLN A 36 2.10 7.83 -8.93
C GLN A 36 1.22 8.66 -9.87
N GLY A 37 0.94 8.17 -11.07
CA GLY A 37 0.07 8.82 -12.03
C GLY A 37 -1.36 8.97 -11.50
N VAL A 38 -1.93 7.90 -10.94
CA VAL A 38 -3.28 7.94 -10.33
C VAL A 38 -3.35 8.96 -9.19
N LEU A 39 -2.33 9.02 -8.32
CA LEU A 39 -2.26 10.03 -7.26
C LEU A 39 -2.23 11.46 -7.83
N ALA A 40 -1.40 11.70 -8.85
CA ALA A 40 -1.27 12.99 -9.48
C ALA A 40 -2.59 13.45 -10.13
N ASP A 41 -3.26 12.55 -10.85
CA ASP A 41 -4.53 12.81 -11.52
C ASP A 41 -5.65 13.10 -10.52
N ILE A 42 -5.78 12.29 -9.45
CA ILE A 42 -6.74 12.55 -8.37
C ILE A 42 -6.46 13.89 -7.69
N ASN A 43 -5.22 14.23 -7.40
CA ASN A 43 -4.88 15.49 -6.75
C ASN A 43 -5.10 16.71 -7.68
N THR A 44 -4.85 16.56 -8.98
CA THR A 44 -5.19 17.57 -9.99
C THR A 44 -6.71 17.81 -10.03
N LEU A 45 -7.49 16.73 -10.11
CA LEU A 45 -8.96 16.81 -10.06
C LEU A 45 -9.44 17.50 -8.78
N ARG A 46 -8.91 17.12 -7.62
CA ARG A 46 -9.26 17.74 -6.33
C ARG A 46 -8.93 19.22 -6.30
N SER A 47 -7.75 19.62 -6.81
CA SER A 47 -7.36 21.04 -6.92
C SER A 47 -8.33 21.83 -7.80
N GLN A 48 -8.76 21.28 -8.93
CA GLN A 48 -9.76 21.90 -9.81
C GLN A 48 -11.11 22.12 -9.13
N HIS A 49 -11.41 21.33 -8.09
CA HIS A 49 -12.61 21.46 -7.26
C HIS A 49 -12.38 22.19 -5.94
N GLY A 50 -11.25 22.88 -5.77
CA GLY A 50 -10.92 23.64 -4.54
C GLY A 50 -10.68 22.78 -3.30
N LEU A 51 -10.36 21.50 -3.48
CA LEU A 51 -10.16 20.55 -2.39
C LEU A 51 -8.67 20.37 -2.07
N ALA A 52 -8.36 20.13 -0.80
CA ALA A 52 -6.98 19.84 -0.37
C ALA A 52 -6.44 18.58 -1.05
N PRO A 53 -5.17 18.57 -1.48
CA PRO A 53 -4.54 17.38 -2.02
C PRO A 53 -4.41 16.29 -0.96
N LEU A 54 -4.43 15.03 -1.41
CA LEU A 54 -4.24 13.86 -0.56
C LEU A 54 -2.76 13.52 -0.43
N ARG A 55 -2.36 13.13 0.77
CA ARG A 55 -1.01 12.64 1.07
C ARG A 55 -0.99 11.11 1.11
N VAL A 56 0.08 10.52 0.59
CA VAL A 56 0.23 9.05 0.65
C VAL A 56 0.36 8.58 2.09
N SER A 57 -0.43 7.57 2.45
CA SER A 57 -0.33 6.84 3.70
C SER A 57 0.18 5.43 3.44
N VAL A 58 1.32 5.08 4.03
CA VAL A 58 1.90 3.73 3.94
C VAL A 58 0.92 2.68 4.47
N SER A 59 0.20 3.00 5.53
CA SER A 59 -0.80 2.13 6.14
C SER A 59 -1.98 1.85 5.21
N LEU A 60 -2.53 2.88 4.58
CA LEU A 60 -3.61 2.72 3.61
C LEU A 60 -3.11 1.99 2.35
N SER A 61 -1.89 2.27 1.87
CA SER A 61 -1.30 1.53 0.74
C SER A 61 -1.08 0.05 1.06
N ALA A 62 -0.76 -0.30 2.30
CA ALA A 62 -0.66 -1.69 2.72
C ALA A 62 -2.03 -2.39 2.70
N ALA A 63 -3.10 -1.72 3.14
CA ALA A 63 -4.47 -2.23 3.07
C ALA A 63 -4.92 -2.42 1.62
N ALA A 64 -4.72 -1.43 0.76
CA ALA A 64 -5.03 -1.48 -0.67
C ALA A 64 -4.28 -2.63 -1.37
N ARG A 65 -2.98 -2.79 -1.09
CA ARG A 65 -2.15 -3.86 -1.67
C ARG A 65 -2.63 -5.25 -1.26
N GLN A 66 -2.94 -5.45 0.02
CA GLN A 66 -3.47 -6.71 0.50
C GLN A 66 -4.75 -7.06 -0.26
N HIS A 67 -5.64 -6.09 -0.47
CA HIS A 67 -6.92 -6.32 -1.13
C HIS A 67 -6.78 -6.59 -2.63
N SER A 68 -6.02 -5.77 -3.36
CA SER A 68 -5.76 -6.00 -4.79
C SER A 68 -5.13 -7.38 -5.02
N SER A 69 -4.16 -7.78 -4.17
CA SER A 69 -3.52 -9.09 -4.27
C SER A 69 -4.49 -10.23 -3.95
N GLU A 70 -5.36 -10.06 -2.95
CA GLU A 70 -6.37 -11.08 -2.60
C GLU A 70 -7.37 -11.26 -3.73
N MET A 71 -7.88 -10.17 -4.33
CA MET A 71 -8.78 -10.20 -5.48
C MET A 71 -8.13 -10.92 -6.68
N ALA A 72 -6.87 -10.60 -6.98
CA ALA A 72 -6.13 -11.21 -8.08
C ALA A 72 -5.96 -12.73 -7.91
N VAL A 73 -5.55 -13.17 -6.71
CA VAL A 73 -5.26 -14.59 -6.43
C VAL A 73 -6.53 -15.42 -6.30
N ARG A 74 -7.57 -14.88 -5.66
CA ARG A 74 -8.82 -15.60 -5.38
C ARG A 74 -9.87 -15.45 -6.48
N GLY A 75 -9.65 -14.60 -7.46
CA GLY A 75 -10.53 -14.46 -8.63
C GLY A 75 -11.89 -13.83 -8.32
N TYR A 76 -11.96 -12.87 -7.41
CA TYR A 76 -13.18 -12.11 -7.13
C TYR A 76 -12.94 -10.61 -7.28
N PHE A 77 -14.04 -9.84 -7.45
CA PHE A 77 -14.00 -8.38 -7.48
C PHE A 77 -15.11 -7.83 -6.60
N SER A 78 -14.76 -7.28 -5.44
CA SER A 78 -15.71 -6.80 -4.43
C SER A 78 -15.00 -5.90 -3.43
N HIS A 79 -15.72 -4.95 -2.83
CA HIS A 79 -15.25 -4.17 -1.68
C HIS A 79 -15.02 -5.04 -0.42
N ASN A 80 -15.79 -6.11 -0.25
CA ASN A 80 -15.59 -7.04 0.85
C ASN A 80 -14.42 -7.97 0.57
N SER A 81 -13.66 -8.30 1.60
CA SER A 81 -12.62 -9.32 1.56
C SER A 81 -13.22 -10.71 1.34
N ALA A 82 -12.43 -11.68 0.88
CA ALA A 82 -12.89 -13.04 0.61
C ALA A 82 -13.50 -13.77 1.83
N ASN A 83 -13.17 -13.35 3.04
CA ASN A 83 -13.77 -13.86 4.28
C ASN A 83 -15.05 -13.12 4.71
N GLY A 84 -15.60 -12.25 3.85
CA GLY A 84 -16.80 -11.45 4.12
C GLY A 84 -16.58 -10.18 4.94
N ALA A 85 -15.36 -9.89 5.40
CA ALA A 85 -15.09 -8.66 6.12
C ALA A 85 -15.28 -7.44 5.21
N SER A 86 -16.02 -6.43 5.68
CA SER A 86 -16.21 -5.16 4.97
C SER A 86 -14.89 -4.39 4.82
N PHE A 87 -14.82 -3.49 3.83
CA PHE A 87 -13.60 -2.74 3.52
C PHE A 87 -13.11 -1.91 4.71
N ASP A 88 -14.00 -1.29 5.48
CA ASP A 88 -13.65 -0.52 6.66
C ASP A 88 -12.98 -1.38 7.74
N LYS A 89 -13.46 -2.61 7.99
CA LYS A 89 -12.85 -3.56 8.91
C LYS A 89 -11.47 -4.02 8.42
N ARG A 90 -11.31 -4.20 7.10
CA ARG A 90 -10.00 -4.51 6.51
C ARG A 90 -9.04 -3.35 6.71
N ILE A 91 -9.45 -2.13 6.33
CA ILE A 91 -8.61 -0.92 6.43
C ILE A 91 -8.24 -0.65 7.89
N ALA A 92 -9.14 -0.83 8.86
CA ALA A 92 -8.89 -0.60 10.28
C ALA A 92 -7.72 -1.45 10.84
N ARG A 93 -7.40 -2.61 10.25
CA ARG A 93 -6.25 -3.43 10.65
C ARG A 93 -4.90 -2.77 10.34
N TYR A 94 -4.85 -1.92 9.32
CA TYR A 94 -3.64 -1.22 8.85
C TYR A 94 -3.64 0.24 9.28
N TYR A 95 -4.80 0.86 9.30
CA TYR A 95 -5.02 2.27 9.56
C TYR A 95 -6.05 2.45 10.70
N PRO A 96 -5.71 2.00 11.93
CA PRO A 96 -6.63 2.08 13.08
C PRO A 96 -6.86 3.53 13.51
N ILE A 97 -7.98 3.76 14.21
CA ILE A 97 -8.28 5.05 14.82
C ILE A 97 -7.20 5.45 15.83
N GLY A 98 -6.63 4.49 16.60
CA GLY A 98 -5.68 4.76 17.68
C GLY A 98 -6.31 5.66 18.75
N ASP A 99 -5.53 6.60 19.29
CA ASP A 99 -5.98 7.56 20.33
C ASP A 99 -6.72 8.78 19.75
N ARG A 100 -7.23 8.70 18.52
CA ARG A 100 -7.93 9.80 17.84
C ARG A 100 -9.43 9.74 18.11
N HIS A 101 -10.10 10.89 17.97
CA HIS A 101 -11.54 11.00 18.21
C HIS A 101 -12.39 10.83 16.96
N TYR A 102 -11.75 10.90 15.79
CA TYR A 102 -12.44 10.76 14.50
C TYR A 102 -11.67 9.86 13.54
N TRP A 103 -12.40 8.99 12.85
CA TRP A 103 -11.88 8.10 11.83
C TRP A 103 -12.92 7.89 10.73
N SER A 104 -12.51 7.99 9.48
CA SER A 104 -13.37 7.68 8.34
C SER A 104 -12.51 7.20 7.19
N VAL A 105 -13.02 6.23 6.45
CA VAL A 105 -12.36 5.66 5.27
C VAL A 105 -13.33 5.51 4.11
N GLY A 106 -12.79 5.41 2.91
CA GLY A 106 -13.50 5.12 1.68
C GLY A 106 -12.62 4.33 0.74
N GLU A 107 -13.21 3.67 -0.25
CA GLU A 107 -12.47 2.84 -1.20
C GLU A 107 -13.02 3.00 -2.62
N ASN A 108 -12.13 3.09 -3.61
CA ASN A 108 -12.46 2.90 -5.01
C ASN A 108 -11.69 1.70 -5.54
N LEU A 109 -12.38 0.88 -6.34
CA LEU A 109 -11.83 -0.28 -7.02
C LEU A 109 -12.03 -0.15 -8.52
N LEU A 110 -11.09 -0.68 -9.29
CA LEU A 110 -11.27 -1.00 -10.70
C LEU A 110 -10.39 -2.19 -11.09
N TRP A 111 -10.74 -2.81 -12.19
CA TRP A 111 -9.84 -3.70 -12.93
C TRP A 111 -10.01 -3.45 -14.44
N SER A 112 -8.96 -3.73 -15.18
CA SER A 112 -8.94 -3.63 -16.63
C SER A 112 -8.09 -4.77 -17.23
N SER A 113 -8.33 -5.09 -18.48
CA SER A 113 -7.60 -6.13 -19.21
C SER A 113 -7.11 -5.57 -20.55
N PRO A 114 -5.84 -5.75 -20.92
CA PRO A 114 -4.77 -6.34 -20.08
C PRO A 114 -4.29 -5.38 -19.01
N ASP A 115 -4.33 -4.07 -19.24
CA ASP A 115 -3.83 -3.02 -18.37
C ASP A 115 -4.71 -1.76 -18.40
N VAL A 116 -4.29 -0.77 -17.63
CA VAL A 116 -4.86 0.58 -17.59
C VAL A 116 -3.76 1.57 -17.26
N ASN A 117 -3.78 2.74 -17.87
CA ASN A 117 -2.96 3.88 -17.45
C ASN A 117 -3.70 4.76 -16.43
N ALA A 118 -3.01 5.74 -15.86
CA ALA A 118 -3.58 6.61 -14.83
C ALA A 118 -4.82 7.39 -15.31
N GLY A 119 -4.75 7.99 -16.49
CA GLY A 119 -5.87 8.72 -17.09
C GLY A 119 -7.09 7.83 -17.32
N GLY A 120 -6.90 6.61 -17.83
CA GLY A 120 -7.98 5.63 -17.99
C GLY A 120 -8.60 5.20 -16.66
N ALA A 121 -7.78 5.00 -15.62
CA ALA A 121 -8.27 4.70 -14.27
C ALA A 121 -9.12 5.87 -13.73
N LEU A 122 -8.65 7.11 -13.87
CA LEU A 122 -9.41 8.28 -13.46
C LEU A 122 -10.73 8.39 -14.23
N GLU A 123 -10.73 8.17 -15.55
CA GLU A 123 -11.93 8.23 -16.39
C GLU A 123 -12.96 7.18 -15.97
N MET A 124 -12.55 5.93 -15.72
CA MET A 124 -13.43 4.87 -15.23
C MET A 124 -14.13 5.27 -13.93
N TRP A 125 -13.39 5.82 -12.97
CA TRP A 125 -13.95 6.28 -11.71
C TRP A 125 -14.77 7.56 -11.87
N TRP A 126 -14.39 8.46 -12.77
CA TRP A 126 -15.13 9.69 -13.03
C TRP A 126 -16.53 9.42 -13.59
N ASN A 127 -16.65 8.42 -14.45
CA ASN A 127 -17.91 8.02 -15.06
C ASN A 127 -18.85 7.26 -14.11
N SER A 128 -18.35 6.86 -12.93
CA SER A 128 -19.15 6.25 -11.87
C SER A 128 -19.47 7.28 -10.77
N PRO A 129 -20.77 7.62 -10.56
CA PRO A 129 -21.17 8.63 -9.56
C PRO A 129 -20.60 8.38 -8.16
N GLU A 130 -20.59 7.11 -7.70
CA GLU A 130 -20.11 6.76 -6.36
C GLU A 130 -18.58 6.89 -6.25
N HIS A 131 -17.83 6.43 -7.25
CA HIS A 131 -16.38 6.60 -7.27
C HIS A 131 -15.97 8.06 -7.39
N ARG A 132 -16.66 8.85 -8.24
CA ARG A 132 -16.44 10.30 -8.37
C ARG A 132 -16.71 11.02 -7.06
N LYS A 133 -17.82 10.74 -6.38
CA LYS A 133 -18.17 11.28 -5.07
C LYS A 133 -17.06 10.98 -4.05
N ASN A 134 -16.52 9.77 -4.07
CA ASN A 134 -15.46 9.38 -3.16
C ASN A 134 -14.18 10.19 -3.40
N MET A 135 -13.73 10.33 -4.66
CA MET A 135 -12.56 11.15 -5.02
C MET A 135 -12.72 12.62 -4.60
N LEU A 136 -13.94 13.17 -4.67
CA LEU A 136 -14.26 14.57 -4.35
C LEU A 136 -14.72 14.79 -2.90
N THR A 137 -14.66 13.79 -2.06
CA THR A 137 -15.03 13.94 -0.65
C THR A 137 -14.03 14.85 0.08
N ALA A 138 -14.51 16.00 0.58
CA ALA A 138 -13.67 17.09 1.09
C ALA A 138 -12.91 16.73 2.38
N ARG A 139 -13.43 15.79 3.18
CA ARG A 139 -12.81 15.40 4.46
C ARG A 139 -11.54 14.56 4.31
N TRP A 140 -11.31 13.90 3.18
CA TRP A 140 -10.13 13.06 3.00
C TRP A 140 -8.84 13.88 3.12
N ARG A 141 -7.82 13.29 3.75
CA ARG A 141 -6.47 13.84 3.93
C ARG A 141 -5.39 12.91 3.45
N GLU A 142 -5.66 11.62 3.48
CA GLU A 142 -4.69 10.58 3.15
C GLU A 142 -5.27 9.62 2.12
N ILE A 143 -4.38 9.01 1.34
CA ILE A 143 -4.71 8.00 0.34
C ILE A 143 -3.69 6.87 0.38
N GLY A 144 -4.15 5.64 0.25
CA GLY A 144 -3.35 4.49 -0.08
C GLY A 144 -3.63 4.04 -1.50
N LEU A 145 -2.61 3.58 -2.20
CA LEU A 145 -2.73 3.11 -3.58
C LEU A 145 -2.10 1.74 -3.73
N SER A 146 -2.70 0.92 -4.56
CA SER A 146 -2.14 -0.34 -5.04
C SER A 146 -2.61 -0.61 -6.46
N ALA A 147 -1.65 -0.93 -7.33
CA ALA A 147 -1.88 -1.47 -8.66
C ALA A 147 -1.19 -2.83 -8.76
N VAL A 148 -1.97 -3.89 -8.96
CA VAL A 148 -1.48 -5.27 -9.09
C VAL A 148 -1.78 -5.74 -10.50
N HIS A 149 -0.71 -6.11 -11.22
CA HIS A 149 -0.79 -6.69 -12.55
C HIS A 149 -0.52 -8.19 -12.48
N VAL A 150 -1.34 -8.99 -13.14
CA VAL A 150 -1.19 -10.45 -13.26
C VAL A 150 -1.51 -10.92 -14.67
N ALA A 151 -0.66 -11.81 -15.21
CA ALA A 151 -0.79 -12.32 -16.57
C ALA A 151 -2.02 -13.23 -16.76
N SER A 152 -2.53 -13.83 -15.70
CA SER A 152 -3.72 -14.70 -15.74
C SER A 152 -4.39 -14.72 -14.37
N ALA A 153 -5.54 -14.07 -14.25
CA ALA A 153 -6.33 -14.04 -13.02
C ALA A 153 -7.56 -14.95 -13.14
N PRO A 154 -7.84 -15.79 -12.13
CA PRO A 154 -8.94 -16.76 -12.15
C PRO A 154 -10.31 -16.10 -11.91
N GLY A 155 -11.36 -16.92 -11.83
CA GLY A 155 -12.70 -16.54 -11.37
C GLY A 155 -13.32 -15.44 -12.22
N THR A 156 -13.71 -14.33 -11.60
CA THR A 156 -14.35 -13.17 -12.26
C THR A 156 -13.55 -12.66 -13.48
N TYR A 157 -12.24 -12.81 -13.47
CA TYR A 157 -11.37 -12.34 -14.53
C TYR A 157 -11.24 -13.31 -15.72
N GLY A 158 -11.72 -14.55 -15.57
CA GLY A 158 -11.79 -15.53 -16.66
C GLY A 158 -10.44 -15.98 -17.23
N GLY A 159 -9.39 -16.01 -16.42
CA GLY A 159 -8.04 -16.38 -16.86
C GLY A 159 -7.32 -15.28 -17.64
N ARG A 160 -7.86 -14.07 -17.70
CA ARG A 160 -7.28 -12.96 -18.46
C ARG A 160 -6.11 -12.32 -17.73
N GLU A 161 -5.23 -11.72 -18.52
CA GLU A 161 -4.28 -10.74 -18.06
C GLU A 161 -5.03 -9.49 -17.56
N VAL A 162 -4.75 -9.03 -16.36
CA VAL A 162 -5.48 -7.91 -15.74
C VAL A 162 -4.58 -7.03 -14.87
N THR A 163 -4.96 -5.77 -14.78
CA THR A 163 -4.49 -4.84 -13.76
C THR A 163 -5.65 -4.48 -12.84
N ILE A 164 -5.46 -4.68 -11.53
CA ILE A 164 -6.43 -4.36 -10.47
C ILE A 164 -5.89 -3.18 -9.69
N VAL A 165 -6.68 -2.11 -9.58
CA VAL A 165 -6.30 -0.89 -8.85
C VAL A 165 -7.25 -0.67 -7.68
N THR A 166 -6.68 -0.48 -6.50
CA THR A 166 -7.38 -0.10 -5.28
C THR A 166 -6.86 1.25 -4.78
N THR A 167 -7.76 2.18 -4.46
CA THR A 167 -7.43 3.38 -3.69
C THR A 167 -8.24 3.41 -2.41
N ASP A 168 -7.55 3.43 -1.27
CA ASP A 168 -8.12 3.59 0.06
C ASP A 168 -7.96 5.04 0.52
N PHE A 169 -9.05 5.73 0.77
CA PHE A 169 -9.07 7.09 1.30
C PHE A 169 -9.20 7.07 2.81
N GLY A 170 -8.59 8.05 3.49
CA GLY A 170 -8.65 8.11 4.93
C GLY A 170 -8.55 9.52 5.51
N VAL A 171 -9.12 9.64 6.71
CA VAL A 171 -8.90 10.76 7.62
C VAL A 171 -9.02 10.26 9.05
N ARG A 172 -8.13 10.73 9.92
CA ARG A 172 -8.18 10.49 11.37
C ARG A 172 -7.53 11.65 12.13
N HIS A 173 -8.19 12.13 13.15
CA HIS A 173 -7.74 13.22 14.04
C HIS A 173 -8.41 13.16 15.41
#